data_5c2a60fb2f6639aca21da5a817d85d46
#
_entry.id   5c2a60fb2f6639aca21da5a817d85d46
#
_cell.length_a   1.000
_cell.length_b   1.000
_cell.length_c   1.000
_cell.angle_alpha   90.00
_cell.angle_beta   90.00
_cell.angle_gamma   90.00
#
_symmetry.space_group_name_H-M   'P 1'
#
loop_
_entity.id
_entity.type
_entity.pdbx_description
1 polymer ?
#
loop_
_entity_poly.entity_id
_entity_poly.type
_entity_poly.pdbx_seq_one_letter_code
_entity_poly.pdbx_strand_id
1 'polypeptide(L)'
;MRAYITNTSAFLPNQPVENEQIEDVLGMVGGKPSRAKRLVLRSNGIKQRYYAIDPQSGELSHSNAEMTALCVRRLFASEAELDQMQCLVSGTSIPDQVMPGHGLMVHGELGNQCCEVISTCGICLSGAAALKYAYL
;
A
#
# COMPACT_ATOMS: atom_id res chain seq x y z
N MET A 1 -10.40 16.99 22.62
CA MET A 1 -11.16 16.56 21.43
C MET A 1 -11.21 15.03 21.45
N ARG A 2 -12.26 14.39 20.96
CA ARG A 2 -12.32 12.92 20.82
C ARG A 2 -12.27 12.58 19.35
N ALA A 3 -11.34 11.71 18.94
CA ALA A 3 -11.25 11.18 17.58
C ALA A 3 -11.72 9.72 17.56
N TYR A 4 -12.33 9.30 16.46
CA TYR A 4 -12.88 7.95 16.29
C TYR A 4 -12.46 7.38 14.95
N ILE A 5 -12.16 6.08 14.89
CA ILE A 5 -12.03 5.35 13.64
C ILE A 5 -13.45 4.94 13.23
N THR A 6 -13.95 5.53 12.17
CA THR A 6 -15.32 5.30 11.68
C THR A 6 -15.39 4.25 10.58
N ASN A 7 -14.31 4.09 9.80
CA ASN A 7 -14.26 3.11 8.73
C ASN A 7 -12.83 2.58 8.52
N THR A 8 -12.71 1.41 7.92
CA THR A 8 -11.43 0.79 7.53
C THR A 8 -11.58 0.14 6.18
N SER A 9 -10.49 0.13 5.40
CA SER A 9 -10.45 -0.48 4.07
C SER A 9 -9.11 -1.16 3.83
N ALA A 10 -9.10 -2.10 2.89
CA ALA A 10 -7.90 -2.75 2.40
C ALA A 10 -7.98 -2.92 0.88
N PHE A 11 -6.84 -2.79 0.22
CA PHE A 11 -6.66 -3.13 -1.18
C PHE A 11 -5.52 -4.12 -1.32
N LEU A 12 -5.77 -5.22 -1.97
CA LEU A 12 -4.79 -6.26 -2.28
C LEU A 12 -4.74 -6.38 -3.82
N PRO A 13 -3.57 -6.13 -4.44
CA PRO A 13 -3.46 -6.17 -5.89
C PRO A 13 -3.46 -7.61 -6.39
N ASN A 14 -4.04 -7.81 -7.58
CA ASN A 14 -4.04 -9.06 -8.32
C ASN A 14 -4.61 -10.28 -7.55
N GLN A 15 -4.25 -11.48 -7.94
CA GLN A 15 -4.63 -12.72 -7.27
C GLN A 15 -3.60 -13.10 -6.19
N PRO A 16 -4.02 -13.84 -5.16
CA PRO A 16 -3.09 -14.33 -4.16
C PRO A 16 -2.08 -15.29 -4.78
N VAL A 17 -0.84 -15.19 -4.33
CA VAL A 17 0.28 -16.05 -4.75
C VAL A 17 0.67 -16.93 -3.57
N GLU A 18 0.53 -18.24 -3.73
CA GLU A 18 0.93 -19.23 -2.73
C GLU A 18 2.46 -19.32 -2.62
N ASN A 19 2.95 -19.88 -1.52
CA ASN A 19 4.38 -19.98 -1.24
C ASN A 19 5.17 -20.72 -2.34
N GLU A 20 4.55 -21.70 -2.98
CA GLU A 20 5.13 -22.50 -4.05
C GLU A 20 5.36 -21.67 -5.32
N GLN A 21 4.45 -20.73 -5.60
CA GLN A 21 4.39 -19.91 -6.81
C GLN A 21 5.24 -18.61 -6.73
N ILE A 22 5.85 -18.33 -5.59
CA ILE A 22 6.60 -17.06 -5.38
C ILE A 22 7.68 -16.84 -6.45
N GLU A 23 8.41 -17.90 -6.80
CA GLU A 23 9.51 -17.84 -7.78
C GLU A 23 9.01 -17.74 -9.22
N ASP A 24 7.75 -18.10 -9.50
CA ASP A 24 7.12 -17.91 -10.80
C ASP A 24 6.80 -16.43 -11.03
N VAL A 25 6.45 -15.70 -9.95
CA VAL A 25 6.12 -14.26 -10.02
C VAL A 25 7.36 -13.38 -9.87
N LEU A 26 8.23 -13.67 -8.89
CA LEU A 26 9.39 -12.83 -8.57
C LEU A 26 10.68 -13.25 -9.31
N GLY A 27 10.65 -14.39 -9.99
CA GLY A 27 11.85 -14.98 -10.59
C GLY A 27 12.74 -15.69 -9.56
N MET A 28 13.72 -16.41 -10.07
CA MET A 28 14.67 -17.20 -9.27
C MET A 28 15.94 -16.40 -9.02
N VAL A 29 16.52 -16.51 -7.83
CA VAL A 29 17.81 -15.88 -7.49
C VAL A 29 18.96 -16.58 -8.21
N GLY A 30 19.62 -15.88 -9.13
CA GLY A 30 20.71 -16.45 -9.94
C GLY A 30 20.27 -17.62 -10.83
N GLY A 31 18.99 -17.66 -11.24
CA GLY A 31 18.43 -18.69 -12.09
C GLY A 31 18.24 -20.05 -11.41
N LYS A 32 18.27 -20.11 -10.08
CA LYS A 32 18.11 -21.35 -9.29
C LYS A 32 17.10 -21.16 -8.16
N PRO A 33 16.33 -22.21 -7.80
CA PRO A 33 15.43 -22.16 -6.65
C PRO A 33 16.19 -21.82 -5.37
N SER A 34 15.59 -20.92 -4.56
CA SER A 34 16.18 -20.51 -3.28
C SER A 34 16.19 -21.65 -2.27
N ARG A 35 17.38 -22.05 -1.79
CA ARG A 35 17.52 -23.07 -0.75
C ARG A 35 16.92 -22.63 0.60
N ALA A 36 16.93 -21.34 0.89
CA ALA A 36 16.39 -20.78 2.12
C ALA A 36 14.87 -20.60 2.10
N LYS A 37 14.21 -20.60 0.92
CA LYS A 37 12.77 -20.36 0.74
C LYS A 37 11.93 -21.13 1.75
N ARG A 38 12.08 -22.44 1.81
CA ARG A 38 11.26 -23.30 2.68
C ARG A 38 11.46 -22.98 4.17
N LEU A 39 12.68 -22.68 4.59
CA LEU A 39 12.98 -22.33 5.99
C LEU A 39 12.36 -20.99 6.37
N VAL A 40 12.58 -19.96 5.55
CA VAL A 40 12.07 -18.58 5.77
C VAL A 40 10.54 -18.58 5.77
N LEU A 41 9.90 -19.19 4.80
CA LEU A 41 8.44 -19.24 4.70
C LEU A 41 7.79 -19.99 5.84
N ARG A 42 8.42 -21.09 6.31
CA ARG A 42 7.97 -21.82 7.49
C ARG A 42 8.08 -20.98 8.77
N SER A 43 9.15 -20.20 8.92
CA SER A 43 9.38 -19.41 10.14
C SER A 43 8.46 -18.20 10.26
N ASN A 44 8.06 -17.58 9.15
CA ASN A 44 7.19 -16.40 9.17
C ASN A 44 5.69 -16.72 9.19
N GLY A 45 5.30 -17.96 8.93
CA GLY A 45 3.91 -18.42 8.97
C GLY A 45 2.98 -17.87 7.89
N ILE A 46 3.51 -17.09 6.94
CA ILE A 46 2.74 -16.50 5.84
C ILE A 46 2.52 -17.57 4.77
N LYS A 47 1.26 -17.79 4.39
CA LYS A 47 0.89 -18.83 3.40
C LYS A 47 0.77 -18.24 1.99
N GLN A 48 0.23 -17.06 1.87
CA GLN A 48 0.00 -16.39 0.58
C GLN A 48 0.37 -14.91 0.65
N ARG A 49 0.65 -14.31 -0.50
CA ARG A 49 0.99 -12.89 -0.68
C ARG A 49 0.30 -12.34 -1.90
N TYR A 50 0.26 -11.01 -1.97
CA TYR A 50 -0.24 -10.28 -3.13
C TYR A 50 0.89 -9.40 -3.67
N TYR A 51 1.12 -9.46 -4.96
CA TYR A 51 2.14 -8.69 -5.64
C TYR A 51 1.50 -7.77 -6.68
N ALA A 52 1.89 -6.51 -6.69
CA ALA A 52 1.51 -5.55 -7.73
C ALA A 52 2.36 -5.76 -9.00
N ILE A 53 2.41 -7.01 -9.47
CA ILE A 53 3.15 -7.45 -10.65
C ILE A 53 2.18 -8.25 -11.50
N ASP A 54 2.10 -7.91 -12.78
CA ASP A 54 1.38 -8.72 -13.76
C ASP A 54 2.18 -10.00 -14.02
N PRO A 55 1.61 -11.19 -13.77
CA PRO A 55 2.34 -12.44 -13.91
C PRO A 55 2.68 -12.83 -15.37
N GLN A 56 2.05 -12.18 -16.34
CA GLN A 56 2.30 -12.46 -17.77
C GLN A 56 3.42 -11.58 -18.33
N SER A 57 3.39 -10.28 -18.02
CA SER A 57 4.38 -9.32 -18.49
C SER A 57 5.57 -9.14 -17.56
N GLY A 58 5.40 -9.44 -16.26
CA GLY A 58 6.40 -9.14 -15.22
C GLY A 58 6.50 -7.67 -14.86
N GLU A 59 5.63 -6.83 -15.42
CA GLU A 59 5.61 -5.39 -15.15
C GLU A 59 4.74 -5.05 -13.92
N LEU A 60 4.93 -3.86 -13.38
CA LEU A 60 4.08 -3.38 -12.29
C LEU A 60 2.64 -3.20 -12.78
N SER A 61 1.69 -3.80 -12.09
CA SER A 61 0.25 -3.64 -12.35
C SER A 61 -0.34 -2.39 -11.68
N HIS A 62 0.25 -1.95 -10.58
CA HIS A 62 -0.16 -0.78 -9.81
C HIS A 62 1.06 -0.12 -9.16
N SER A 63 1.07 1.20 -9.10
CA SER A 63 1.98 1.93 -8.23
C SER A 63 1.53 1.85 -6.76
N ASN A 64 2.40 2.22 -5.83
CA ASN A 64 2.05 2.28 -4.42
C ASN A 64 1.00 3.38 -4.14
N ALA A 65 1.09 4.51 -4.86
CA ALA A 65 0.12 5.59 -4.78
C ALA A 65 -1.26 5.16 -5.31
N GLU A 66 -1.34 4.48 -6.46
CA GLU A 66 -2.59 3.94 -7.01
C GLU A 66 -3.24 2.95 -6.04
N MET A 67 -2.50 1.99 -5.50
CA MET A 67 -3.04 1.03 -4.51
C MET A 67 -3.60 1.74 -3.28
N THR A 68 -2.91 2.77 -2.81
CA THR A 68 -3.37 3.56 -1.66
C THR A 68 -4.63 4.36 -2.00
N ALA A 69 -4.68 5.00 -3.16
CA ALA A 69 -5.86 5.74 -3.62
C ALA A 69 -7.08 4.83 -3.79
N LEU A 70 -6.91 3.64 -4.37
CA LEU A 70 -7.98 2.64 -4.48
C LEU A 70 -8.50 2.19 -3.10
N CYS A 71 -7.58 2.07 -2.12
CA CYS A 71 -7.96 1.76 -0.75
C CYS A 71 -8.75 2.91 -0.11
N VAL A 72 -8.32 4.16 -0.31
CA VAL A 72 -9.01 5.36 0.22
C VAL A 72 -10.40 5.50 -0.39
N ARG A 73 -10.55 5.38 -1.70
CA ARG A 73 -11.87 5.46 -2.38
C ARG A 73 -12.91 4.50 -1.80
N ARG A 74 -12.49 3.32 -1.35
CA ARG A 74 -13.39 2.33 -0.73
C ARG A 74 -13.96 2.75 0.64
N LEU A 75 -13.42 3.80 1.25
CA LEU A 75 -13.90 4.33 2.53
C LEU A 75 -15.13 5.23 2.37
N PHE A 76 -15.36 5.76 1.16
CA PHE A 76 -16.39 6.74 0.86
C PHE A 76 -17.48 6.14 -0.03
N ALA A 77 -18.71 6.55 0.16
CA ALA A 77 -19.86 6.09 -0.63
C ALA A 77 -19.96 6.81 -1.99
N SER A 78 -19.34 7.98 -2.13
CA SER A 78 -19.36 8.80 -3.36
C SER A 78 -18.15 9.73 -3.45
N GLU A 79 -17.88 10.23 -4.65
CA GLU A 79 -16.88 11.26 -4.89
C GLU A 79 -17.19 12.56 -4.11
N ALA A 80 -18.47 12.92 -3.99
CA ALA A 80 -18.88 14.09 -3.22
C ALA A 80 -18.57 13.94 -1.72
N GLU A 81 -18.57 12.73 -1.18
CA GLU A 81 -18.15 12.45 0.19
C GLU A 81 -16.61 12.47 0.30
N LEU A 82 -15.90 11.92 -0.68
CA LEU A 82 -14.44 11.99 -0.78
C LEU A 82 -13.95 13.44 -0.83
N ASP A 83 -14.64 14.32 -1.55
CA ASP A 83 -14.33 15.74 -1.65
C ASP A 83 -14.47 16.51 -0.33
N GLN A 84 -15.14 15.94 0.67
CA GLN A 84 -15.24 16.53 2.01
C GLN A 84 -14.05 16.15 2.91
N MET A 85 -13.12 15.33 2.43
CA MET A 85 -11.92 14.97 3.17
C MET A 85 -11.07 16.21 3.45
N GLN A 86 -10.82 16.50 4.72
CA GLN A 86 -10.08 17.68 5.15
C GLN A 86 -8.58 17.43 5.29
N CYS A 87 -8.19 16.18 5.58
CA CYS A 87 -6.81 15.81 5.76
C CYS A 87 -6.54 14.39 5.26
N LEU A 88 -5.47 14.23 4.49
CA LEU A 88 -4.92 12.94 4.03
C LEU A 88 -3.56 12.73 4.68
N VAL A 89 -3.46 11.78 5.58
CA VAL A 89 -2.19 11.42 6.21
C VAL A 89 -1.75 10.04 5.74
N SER A 90 -0.63 9.97 5.06
CA SER A 90 -0.08 8.73 4.55
C SER A 90 1.19 8.30 5.29
N GLY A 91 1.36 7.00 5.47
CA GLY A 91 2.57 6.42 6.05
C GLY A 91 3.03 5.23 5.20
N THR A 92 4.21 5.34 4.60
CA THR A 92 4.83 4.26 3.84
C THR A 92 6.33 4.16 4.12
N SER A 93 6.88 2.95 4.00
CA SER A 93 8.32 2.73 4.08
C SER A 93 9.01 2.95 2.74
N ILE A 94 8.31 2.67 1.65
CA ILE A 94 8.84 2.69 0.28
C ILE A 94 7.83 3.41 -0.60
N PRO A 95 7.93 4.74 -0.75
CA PRO A 95 7.14 5.47 -1.73
C PRO A 95 7.61 5.12 -3.15
N ASP A 96 6.79 5.35 -4.16
CA ASP A 96 7.16 5.12 -5.56
C ASP A 96 8.34 6.01 -5.99
N GLN A 97 8.45 7.19 -5.38
CA GLN A 97 9.57 8.11 -5.57
C GLN A 97 9.76 9.01 -4.33
N VAL A 98 10.94 9.62 -4.24
CA VAL A 98 11.28 10.47 -3.08
C VAL A 98 10.50 11.78 -3.07
N MET A 99 10.31 12.38 -4.23
CA MET A 99 9.62 13.66 -4.41
C MET A 99 8.70 13.62 -5.65
N PRO A 100 7.45 14.08 -5.56
CA PRO A 100 6.76 14.54 -4.36
C PRO A 100 6.54 13.44 -3.33
N GLY A 101 6.24 13.78 -2.07
CA GLY A 101 5.96 12.80 -1.02
C GLY A 101 4.75 11.93 -1.33
N HIS A 102 4.72 10.72 -0.77
CA HIS A 102 3.70 9.69 -1.10
C HIS A 102 2.26 10.19 -0.95
N GLY A 103 1.95 10.96 0.11
CA GLY A 103 0.60 11.53 0.28
C GLY A 103 0.17 12.45 -0.85
N LEU A 104 1.10 13.23 -1.42
CA LEU A 104 0.80 14.09 -2.58
C LEU A 104 0.56 13.26 -3.85
N MET A 105 1.29 12.16 -4.03
CA MET A 105 1.03 11.24 -5.14
C MET A 105 -0.35 10.60 -5.01
N VAL A 106 -0.70 10.11 -3.80
CA VAL A 106 -2.04 9.57 -3.51
C VAL A 106 -3.13 10.61 -3.74
N HIS A 107 -2.92 11.85 -3.30
CA HIS A 107 -3.88 12.94 -3.55
C HIS A 107 -4.05 13.20 -5.06
N GLY A 108 -2.96 13.14 -5.82
CA GLY A 108 -3.01 13.25 -7.29
C GLY A 108 -3.84 12.11 -7.93
N GLU A 109 -3.69 10.88 -7.47
CA GLU A 109 -4.49 9.74 -7.92
C GLU A 109 -5.97 9.84 -7.52
N LEU A 110 -6.26 10.44 -6.35
CA LEU A 110 -7.63 10.68 -5.91
C LEU A 110 -8.32 11.77 -6.74
N GLY A 111 -7.61 12.81 -7.12
CA GLY A 111 -8.15 13.94 -7.88
C GLY A 111 -9.24 14.72 -7.14
N ASN A 112 -9.32 14.56 -5.82
CA ASN A 112 -10.33 15.20 -4.98
C ASN A 112 -9.99 16.67 -4.68
N GLN A 113 -10.91 17.37 -3.99
CA GLN A 113 -10.74 18.76 -3.57
C GLN A 113 -9.49 18.96 -2.70
N CYS A 114 -9.00 20.17 -2.65
CA CYS A 114 -7.82 20.52 -1.87
C CYS A 114 -8.01 20.19 -0.39
N CYS A 115 -7.10 19.44 0.19
CA CYS A 115 -7.06 19.09 1.61
C CYS A 115 -5.63 19.20 2.15
N GLU A 116 -5.49 19.15 3.48
CA GLU A 116 -4.16 19.03 4.08
C GLU A 116 -3.56 17.66 3.73
N VAL A 117 -2.31 17.63 3.26
CA VAL A 117 -1.65 16.37 2.88
C VAL A 117 -0.34 16.22 3.64
N ILE A 118 -0.23 15.13 4.39
CA ILE A 118 0.96 14.78 5.17
C ILE A 118 1.50 13.43 4.73
N SER A 119 2.80 13.36 4.52
CA SER A 119 3.53 12.11 4.26
C SER A 119 4.48 11.80 5.39
N THR A 120 4.40 10.59 5.94
CA THR A 120 5.35 10.09 6.92
C THR A 120 6.12 8.90 6.36
N CYS A 121 7.42 8.88 6.59
CA CYS A 121 8.30 7.78 6.21
C CYS A 121 9.18 7.43 7.40
N GLY A 122 9.24 6.16 7.78
CA GLY A 122 9.98 5.75 8.99
C GLY A 122 9.89 4.25 9.21
N ILE A 123 10.02 3.48 8.15
CA ILE A 123 9.95 2.01 8.16
C ILE A 123 8.69 1.55 8.91
N CYS A 124 8.82 0.73 9.92
CA CYS A 124 7.69 0.17 10.67
C CYS A 124 6.90 1.23 11.47
N LEU A 125 7.48 2.41 11.72
CA LEU A 125 6.85 3.49 12.48
C LEU A 125 6.00 4.43 11.63
N SER A 126 6.12 4.41 10.30
CA SER A 126 5.44 5.36 9.41
C SER A 126 3.92 5.37 9.60
N GLY A 127 3.28 4.20 9.66
CA GLY A 127 1.83 4.11 9.88
C GLY A 127 1.39 4.61 11.26
N ALA A 128 2.16 4.33 12.31
CA ALA A 128 1.86 4.84 13.66
C ALA A 128 2.05 6.36 13.74
N ALA A 129 3.04 6.92 13.04
CA ALA A 129 3.25 8.36 12.95
C ALA A 129 2.10 9.05 12.19
N ALA A 130 1.65 8.46 11.09
CA ALA A 130 0.48 8.94 10.35
C ALA A 130 -0.79 8.95 11.22
N LEU A 131 -1.06 7.85 11.93
CA LEU A 131 -2.20 7.77 12.85
C LEU A 131 -2.12 8.80 13.98
N LYS A 132 -0.92 9.00 14.54
CA LYS A 132 -0.70 10.02 15.58
C LYS A 132 -0.98 11.42 15.05
N TYR A 133 -0.52 11.76 13.84
CA TYR A 133 -0.79 13.06 13.24
C TYR A 133 -2.29 13.26 13.01
N ALA A 134 -2.99 12.27 12.46
CA ALA A 134 -4.42 12.35 12.22
C ALA A 134 -5.26 12.47 13.52
N TYR A 135 -4.70 12.11 14.67
CA TYR A 135 -5.35 12.25 15.97
C TYR A 135 -5.22 13.68 16.54
N LEU A 136 -4.15 14.41 16.22
CA LEU A 136 -3.85 15.74 16.76
C LEU A 136 -4.77 16.82 16.19
#